data_8cd9c383545ca9d0265f2a54d80dbd3b
#
_entry.id   8cd9c383545ca9d0265f2a54d80dbd3b
#
_cell.length_a   1.000
_cell.length_b   1.000
_cell.length_c   1.000
_cell.angle_alpha   90.00
_cell.angle_beta   90.00
_cell.angle_gamma   90.00
#
_symmetry.space_group_name_H-M   'P 1'
#
loop_
_entity.id
_entity.type
_entity.pdbx_description
1 polymer ?
#
loop_
_entity_poly.entity_id
_entity_poly.type
_entity_poly.pdbx_seq_one_letter_code
_entity_poly.pdbx_strand_id
1 'polypeptide(L)'
;MVDADSNTPKITLHWLDRSRSQRILWLLEEANVSYEIKRYKRDEKMLAPPELKAVHGLGHAPVLTIGDRPIAESAVIAEYVSDHFAPQLIPQKWKDGCEGKLDGETESWMRYRYYMHYCEGSLMAMMMLALIPMAMKRAPTPFFLRPIVSRIAAQLHAAFVVPGFATHLAFLEAELASAPDGGPYLCGVHLTGADILMSYPLLVARLSLDGPGPLNKEKYPKLWQYTELLETTPSYKRAVGRIVELEGKYELL
;
A
#
# COMPACT_ATOMS: atom_id res chain seq x y z
N MET A 1 -6.96 -9.86 26.46
CA MET A 1 -8.26 -9.52 25.86
C MET A 1 -8.76 -8.33 26.63
N VAL A 2 -8.74 -7.16 26.00
CA VAL A 2 -9.41 -5.98 26.57
C VAL A 2 -10.88 -6.19 26.28
N ASP A 3 -11.71 -6.26 27.31
CA ASP A 3 -13.16 -6.36 27.21
C ASP A 3 -13.65 -5.27 26.25
N ALA A 4 -14.44 -5.68 25.25
CA ALA A 4 -15.07 -4.76 24.33
C ALA A 4 -16.00 -3.86 25.14
N ASP A 5 -15.54 -2.64 25.42
CA ASP A 5 -16.35 -1.59 26.01
C ASP A 5 -17.55 -1.38 25.08
N SER A 6 -18.77 -1.54 25.61
CA SER A 6 -20.03 -1.54 24.85
C SER A 6 -20.32 -0.22 24.11
N ASN A 7 -19.37 0.71 24.14
CA ASN A 7 -19.44 2.04 23.52
C ASN A 7 -18.46 2.24 22.37
N THR A 8 -17.60 1.25 22.04
CA THR A 8 -16.67 1.38 20.90
C THR A 8 -17.42 1.11 19.59
N PRO A 9 -17.44 2.06 18.64
CA PRO A 9 -18.15 1.86 17.39
C PRO A 9 -17.55 0.68 16.62
N LYS A 10 -18.44 -0.11 16.02
CA LYS A 10 -18.07 -1.26 15.21
C LYS A 10 -17.20 -0.83 14.02
N ILE A 11 -16.05 -1.51 13.85
CA ILE A 11 -15.13 -1.29 12.74
C ILE A 11 -15.35 -2.39 11.69
N THR A 12 -15.60 -2.02 10.43
CA THR A 12 -15.76 -2.98 9.34
C THR A 12 -14.85 -2.62 8.17
N LEU A 13 -13.96 -3.54 7.80
CA LEU A 13 -13.17 -3.44 6.58
C LEU A 13 -13.96 -4.01 5.40
N HIS A 14 -14.24 -3.18 4.41
CA HIS A 14 -14.80 -3.61 3.14
C HIS A 14 -13.65 -4.12 2.25
N TRP A 15 -13.47 -5.44 2.27
CA TRP A 15 -12.40 -6.16 1.60
C TRP A 15 -12.75 -6.47 0.15
N LEU A 16 -11.88 -6.13 -0.77
CA LEU A 16 -11.91 -6.60 -2.15
C LEU A 16 -10.66 -7.44 -2.40
N ASP A 17 -10.83 -8.60 -3.01
CA ASP A 17 -9.70 -9.48 -3.38
C ASP A 17 -8.70 -8.76 -4.31
N ARG A 18 -7.43 -9.13 -4.22
CA ARG A 18 -6.32 -8.58 -5.03
C ARG A 18 -6.36 -7.06 -5.13
N SER A 19 -6.38 -6.40 -4.00
CA SER A 19 -6.50 -4.95 -3.90
C SER A 19 -5.65 -4.37 -2.78
N ARG A 20 -5.62 -3.04 -2.74
CA ARG A 20 -4.96 -2.28 -1.68
C ARG A 20 -5.57 -2.49 -0.28
N SER A 21 -6.65 -3.28 -0.15
CA SER A 21 -7.26 -3.65 1.14
C SER A 21 -6.28 -4.42 2.03
N GLN A 22 -5.31 -5.14 1.44
CA GLN A 22 -4.29 -5.90 2.15
C GLN A 22 -3.52 -5.06 3.18
N ARG A 23 -3.08 -3.85 2.81
CA ARG A 23 -2.33 -2.99 3.74
C ARG A 23 -3.21 -2.39 4.83
N ILE A 24 -4.51 -2.21 4.59
CA ILE A 24 -5.44 -1.76 5.62
C ILE A 24 -5.73 -2.89 6.60
N LEU A 25 -5.83 -4.13 6.13
CA LEU A 25 -5.93 -5.28 7.01
C LEU A 25 -4.68 -5.40 7.90
N TRP A 26 -3.47 -5.26 7.33
CA TRP A 26 -2.26 -5.23 8.14
C TRP A 26 -2.26 -4.09 9.17
N LEU A 27 -2.69 -2.89 8.78
CA LEU A 27 -2.79 -1.76 9.69
C LEU A 27 -3.71 -2.05 10.89
N LEU A 28 -4.87 -2.68 10.66
CA LEU A 28 -5.79 -3.07 11.72
C LEU A 28 -5.19 -4.14 12.65
N GLU A 29 -4.45 -5.09 12.09
CA GLU A 29 -3.69 -6.08 12.87
C GLU A 29 -2.55 -5.46 13.68
N GLU A 30 -1.87 -4.43 13.15
CA GLU A 30 -0.84 -3.69 13.89
C GLU A 30 -1.44 -2.84 14.99
N ALA A 31 -2.57 -2.20 14.74
CA ALA A 31 -3.33 -1.42 15.72
C ALA A 31 -3.97 -2.30 16.81
N ASN A 32 -4.00 -3.61 16.62
CA ASN A 32 -4.59 -4.58 17.55
C ASN A 32 -6.04 -4.25 17.93
N VAL A 33 -6.83 -3.76 16.97
CA VAL A 33 -8.25 -3.43 17.17
C VAL A 33 -9.14 -4.58 16.74
N SER A 34 -10.35 -4.66 17.34
CA SER A 34 -11.39 -5.60 16.89
C SER A 34 -12.08 -5.06 15.65
N TYR A 35 -12.21 -5.86 14.61
CA TYR A 35 -12.84 -5.47 13.35
C TYR A 35 -13.57 -6.65 12.71
N GLU A 36 -14.51 -6.35 11.83
CA GLU A 36 -15.15 -7.32 10.94
C GLU A 36 -14.66 -7.11 9.50
N ILE A 37 -14.75 -8.16 8.69
CA ILE A 37 -14.44 -8.09 7.26
C ILE A 37 -15.72 -8.35 6.47
N LYS A 38 -16.15 -7.40 5.66
CA LYS A 38 -17.17 -7.60 4.65
C LYS A 38 -16.50 -7.81 3.31
N ARG A 39 -16.60 -9.05 2.81
CA ARG A 39 -15.90 -9.50 1.62
C ARG A 39 -16.67 -9.16 0.36
N TYR A 40 -15.93 -8.68 -0.65
CA TYR A 40 -16.37 -8.49 -2.02
C TYR A 40 -15.43 -9.22 -2.97
N LYS A 41 -15.95 -9.66 -4.11
CA LYS A 41 -15.15 -10.33 -5.14
C LYS A 41 -15.23 -9.53 -6.44
N ARG A 42 -14.11 -9.52 -7.17
CA ARG A 42 -14.08 -8.98 -8.53
C ARG A 42 -14.89 -9.88 -9.47
N ASP A 43 -15.47 -9.26 -10.48
CA ASP A 43 -16.12 -9.98 -11.58
C ASP A 43 -15.06 -10.57 -12.55
N GLU A 44 -15.52 -11.26 -13.58
CA GLU A 44 -14.67 -11.84 -14.64
C GLU A 44 -13.84 -10.79 -15.40
N LYS A 45 -14.25 -9.53 -15.40
CA LYS A 45 -13.54 -8.40 -16.00
C LYS A 45 -12.60 -7.71 -15.02
N MET A 46 -12.40 -8.28 -13.84
CA MET A 46 -11.58 -7.72 -12.76
C MET A 46 -12.12 -6.38 -12.19
N LEU A 47 -13.41 -6.11 -12.37
CA LEU A 47 -14.06 -4.93 -11.82
C LEU A 47 -14.59 -5.20 -10.41
N ALA A 48 -14.66 -4.14 -9.60
CA ALA A 48 -15.29 -4.19 -8.30
C ALA A 48 -16.83 -4.35 -8.46
N PRO A 49 -17.50 -5.11 -7.58
CA PRO A 49 -18.93 -5.31 -7.68
C PRO A 49 -19.69 -4.02 -7.34
N PRO A 50 -20.88 -3.81 -7.94
CA PRO A 50 -21.67 -2.57 -7.79
C PRO A 50 -22.12 -2.30 -6.35
N GLU A 51 -22.17 -3.32 -5.48
CA GLU A 51 -22.54 -3.21 -4.07
C GLU A 51 -21.57 -2.33 -3.28
N LEU A 52 -20.31 -2.19 -3.72
CA LEU A 52 -19.35 -1.26 -3.11
C LEU A 52 -19.77 0.20 -3.28
N LYS A 53 -20.55 0.54 -4.31
CA LYS A 53 -21.09 1.90 -4.48
C LYS A 53 -22.12 2.27 -3.42
N ALA A 54 -22.80 1.30 -2.82
CA ALA A 54 -23.69 1.55 -1.69
C ALA A 54 -22.94 1.88 -0.40
N VAL A 55 -21.66 1.49 -0.31
CA VAL A 55 -20.80 1.82 0.84
C VAL A 55 -20.12 3.18 0.64
N HIS A 56 -19.56 3.41 -0.55
CA HIS A 56 -18.91 4.66 -0.91
C HIS A 56 -19.10 4.96 -2.39
N GLY A 57 -19.49 6.18 -2.73
CA GLY A 57 -19.93 6.58 -4.06
C GLY A 57 -19.01 6.23 -5.25
N LEU A 58 -17.70 6.13 -5.02
CA LEU A 58 -16.73 5.68 -6.04
C LEU A 58 -16.76 4.18 -6.30
N GLY A 59 -17.29 3.36 -5.36
CA GLY A 59 -17.32 1.90 -5.49
C GLY A 59 -15.94 1.25 -5.54
N HIS A 60 -14.94 1.88 -4.90
CA HIS A 60 -13.58 1.37 -4.81
C HIS A 60 -13.31 0.78 -3.42
N ALA A 61 -12.28 -0.07 -3.30
CA ALA A 61 -11.77 -0.58 -2.05
C ALA A 61 -10.27 -0.23 -1.91
N PRO A 62 -9.75 -0.12 -0.67
CA PRO A 62 -10.44 -0.36 0.60
C PRO A 62 -11.40 0.77 1.01
N VAL A 63 -12.43 0.40 1.78
CA VAL A 63 -13.23 1.32 2.59
C VAL A 63 -13.26 0.76 4.02
N LEU A 64 -13.13 1.63 5.01
CA LEU A 64 -13.31 1.30 6.41
C LEU A 64 -14.59 1.98 6.90
N THR A 65 -15.52 1.28 7.54
CA THR A 65 -16.63 1.93 8.25
C THR A 65 -16.42 1.87 9.74
N ILE A 66 -16.63 3.00 10.41
CA ILE A 66 -16.61 3.16 11.87
C ILE A 66 -18.04 3.53 12.30
N GLY A 67 -18.75 2.57 12.88
CA GLY A 67 -20.21 2.66 12.97
C GLY A 67 -20.82 2.81 11.58
N ASP A 68 -21.56 3.90 11.35
CA ASP A 68 -22.18 4.20 10.05
C ASP A 68 -21.32 5.10 9.14
N ARG A 69 -20.13 5.53 9.60
CA ARG A 69 -19.27 6.44 8.86
C ARG A 69 -18.31 5.69 7.92
N PRO A 70 -18.43 5.81 6.61
CA PRO A 70 -17.45 5.29 5.68
C PRO A 70 -16.24 6.22 5.57
N ILE A 71 -15.04 5.63 5.58
CA ILE A 71 -13.76 6.28 5.35
C ILE A 71 -13.13 5.60 4.15
N ALA A 72 -12.88 6.33 3.09
CA ALA A 72 -12.20 5.87 1.89
C ALA A 72 -10.84 6.57 1.77
N GLU A 73 -10.07 6.20 0.74
CA GLU A 73 -8.67 6.56 0.51
C GLU A 73 -7.72 5.91 1.52
N SER A 74 -6.81 5.09 1.00
CA SER A 74 -5.95 4.28 1.88
C SER A 74 -5.10 5.11 2.84
N ALA A 75 -4.60 6.29 2.40
CA ALA A 75 -3.82 7.18 3.25
C ALA A 75 -4.70 7.79 4.36
N VAL A 76 -5.93 8.24 4.02
CA VAL A 76 -6.87 8.76 5.02
C VAL A 76 -7.27 7.69 6.04
N ILE A 77 -7.49 6.45 5.59
CA ILE A 77 -7.75 5.33 6.51
C ILE A 77 -6.55 5.11 7.42
N ALA A 78 -5.32 5.15 6.87
CA ALA A 78 -4.11 4.95 7.64
C ALA A 78 -3.89 6.06 8.67
N GLU A 79 -4.08 7.32 8.30
CA GLU A 79 -4.04 8.45 9.25
C GLU A 79 -5.07 8.26 10.35
N TYR A 80 -6.34 8.01 9.99
CA TYR A 80 -7.41 7.85 10.97
C TYR A 80 -7.16 6.71 11.97
N VAL A 81 -6.73 5.54 11.47
CA VAL A 81 -6.43 4.39 12.34
C VAL A 81 -5.22 4.68 13.22
N SER A 82 -4.17 5.31 12.68
CA SER A 82 -2.99 5.67 13.45
C SER A 82 -3.33 6.70 14.55
N ASP A 83 -4.09 7.74 14.22
CA ASP A 83 -4.46 8.79 15.16
C ASP A 83 -5.31 8.28 16.33
N HIS A 84 -6.25 7.36 16.06
CA HIS A 84 -7.24 6.94 17.06
C HIS A 84 -6.90 5.63 17.77
N PHE A 85 -6.16 4.72 17.12
CA PHE A 85 -5.96 3.36 17.61
C PHE A 85 -4.49 2.93 17.69
N ALA A 86 -3.58 3.59 16.97
CA ALA A 86 -2.19 3.18 16.88
C ALA A 86 -1.21 4.36 16.86
N PRO A 87 -1.21 5.24 17.89
CA PRO A 87 -0.36 6.43 17.92
C PRO A 87 1.14 6.10 17.84
N GLN A 88 1.55 4.89 18.19
CA GLN A 88 2.93 4.40 18.03
C GLN A 88 3.37 4.32 16.56
N LEU A 89 2.44 4.33 15.60
CA LEU A 89 2.74 4.35 14.17
C LEU A 89 3.00 5.76 13.62
N ILE A 90 2.90 6.79 14.47
CA ILE A 90 3.14 8.19 14.12
C ILE A 90 4.44 8.65 14.80
N PRO A 91 5.46 9.08 14.05
CA PRO A 91 6.68 9.63 14.65
C PRO A 91 6.40 10.90 15.46
N GLN A 92 7.26 11.16 16.46
CA GLN A 92 7.22 12.42 17.18
C GLN A 92 7.30 13.61 16.21
N LYS A 93 6.32 14.50 16.29
CA LYS A 93 6.19 15.61 15.34
C LYS A 93 7.25 16.68 15.54
N TRP A 94 7.46 17.12 16.78
CA TRP A 94 8.28 18.27 17.10
C TRP A 94 9.62 17.88 17.73
N LYS A 95 10.67 18.56 17.36
CA LYS A 95 11.90 18.60 18.14
C LYS A 95 11.61 19.25 19.50
N ASP A 96 12.31 18.82 20.53
CA ASP A 96 12.11 19.32 21.91
C ASP A 96 12.22 20.84 21.98
N GLY A 97 11.17 21.49 22.51
CA GLY A 97 11.09 22.95 22.64
C GLY A 97 10.89 23.72 21.33
N CYS A 98 10.54 22.99 20.23
CA CYS A 98 10.28 23.59 18.91
C CYS A 98 8.82 23.48 18.47
N GLU A 99 7.90 23.19 19.40
CA GLU A 99 6.48 23.02 19.11
C GLU A 99 5.88 24.26 18.46
N GLY A 100 5.27 24.07 17.29
CA GLY A 100 4.63 25.12 16.51
C GLY A 100 5.56 26.10 15.81
N LYS A 101 6.87 25.93 15.91
CA LYS A 101 7.85 26.77 15.19
C LYS A 101 8.04 26.29 13.76
N LEU A 102 8.34 27.21 12.86
CA LEU A 102 8.77 26.86 11.50
C LEU A 102 10.07 26.05 11.57
N ASP A 103 10.16 24.94 10.80
CA ASP A 103 11.28 23.98 10.82
C ASP A 103 11.53 23.33 12.20
N GLY A 104 10.50 23.33 13.04
CA GLY A 104 10.53 22.67 14.35
C GLY A 104 10.17 21.19 14.31
N GLU A 105 9.73 20.68 13.16
CA GLU A 105 9.38 19.27 12.99
C GLU A 105 10.63 18.37 12.98
N THR A 106 10.44 17.13 13.43
CA THR A 106 11.48 16.09 13.30
C THR A 106 11.60 15.62 11.85
N GLU A 107 12.77 15.12 11.46
CA GLU A 107 12.96 14.52 10.13
C GLU A 107 12.07 13.28 9.96
N SER A 108 11.95 12.44 10.97
CA SER A 108 11.10 11.24 10.96
C SER A 108 9.64 11.59 10.65
N TRP A 109 9.10 12.66 11.25
CA TRP A 109 7.73 13.09 11.00
C TRP A 109 7.56 13.72 9.60
N MET A 110 8.54 14.49 9.11
CA MET A 110 8.51 15.05 7.76
C MET A 110 8.56 13.94 6.71
N ARG A 111 9.39 12.91 6.91
CA ARG A 111 9.41 11.70 6.05
C ARG A 111 8.10 10.92 6.13
N TYR A 112 7.53 10.75 7.32
CA TYR A 112 6.23 10.11 7.51
C TYR A 112 5.16 10.79 6.65
N ARG A 113 5.00 12.11 6.75
CA ARG A 113 4.06 12.86 5.92
C ARG A 113 4.37 12.73 4.43
N TYR A 114 5.64 12.84 4.06
CA TYR A 114 6.06 12.69 2.68
C TYR A 114 5.62 11.33 2.12
N TYR A 115 5.90 10.22 2.81
CA TYR A 115 5.57 8.88 2.31
C TYR A 115 4.09 8.56 2.36
N MET A 116 3.32 9.12 3.28
CA MET A 116 1.86 9.03 3.28
C MET A 116 1.26 9.56 1.96
N HIS A 117 1.79 10.68 1.45
CA HIS A 117 1.34 11.27 0.18
C HIS A 117 2.03 10.66 -1.04
N TYR A 118 3.34 10.39 -0.96
CA TYR A 118 4.14 9.82 -2.04
C TYR A 118 3.64 8.45 -2.46
N CYS A 119 3.21 7.62 -1.52
CA CYS A 119 2.70 6.29 -1.80
C CYS A 119 1.59 6.32 -2.86
N GLU A 120 0.55 7.13 -2.64
CA GLU A 120 -0.60 7.20 -3.55
C GLU A 120 -0.36 8.14 -4.73
N GLY A 121 0.21 9.32 -4.47
CA GLY A 121 0.37 10.37 -5.48
C GLY A 121 1.47 10.10 -6.50
N SER A 122 2.47 9.29 -6.15
CA SER A 122 3.62 9.06 -7.02
C SER A 122 3.83 7.57 -7.34
N LEU A 123 4.10 6.74 -6.34
CA LEU A 123 4.47 5.35 -6.59
C LEU A 123 3.29 4.51 -7.11
N MET A 124 2.11 4.64 -6.50
CA MET A 124 0.90 3.95 -6.98
C MET A 124 0.43 4.48 -8.34
N ALA A 125 0.57 5.79 -8.60
CA ALA A 125 0.28 6.35 -9.92
C ALA A 125 1.18 5.73 -11.00
N MET A 126 2.48 5.55 -10.72
CA MET A 126 3.41 4.85 -11.61
C MET A 126 3.00 3.40 -11.85
N MET A 127 2.55 2.70 -10.80
CA MET A 127 2.07 1.32 -10.93
C MET A 127 0.80 1.24 -11.78
N MET A 128 -0.14 2.17 -11.64
CA MET A 128 -1.35 2.23 -12.49
C MET A 128 -0.96 2.46 -13.95
N LEU A 129 0.02 3.33 -14.22
CA LEU A 129 0.55 3.54 -15.58
C LEU A 129 1.12 2.25 -16.17
N ALA A 130 1.78 1.42 -15.37
CA ALA A 130 2.35 0.15 -15.81
C ALA A 130 1.28 -0.89 -16.24
N LEU A 131 0.05 -0.78 -15.72
CA LEU A 131 -1.04 -1.66 -16.11
C LEU A 131 -1.54 -1.40 -17.55
N ILE A 132 -1.33 -0.20 -18.09
CA ILE A 132 -1.84 0.18 -19.44
C ILE A 132 -1.22 -0.69 -20.54
N PRO A 133 0.12 -0.79 -20.71
CA PRO A 133 0.69 -1.66 -21.73
C PRO A 133 0.39 -3.14 -21.49
N MET A 134 0.19 -3.58 -20.26
CA MET A 134 -0.26 -4.93 -19.95
C MET A 134 -1.70 -5.18 -20.40
N ALA A 135 -2.61 -4.26 -20.11
CA ALA A 135 -4.01 -4.34 -20.55
C ALA A 135 -4.11 -4.34 -22.08
N MET A 136 -3.28 -3.53 -22.76
CA MET A 136 -3.21 -3.52 -24.23
C MET A 136 -2.84 -4.89 -24.80
N LYS A 137 -1.87 -5.59 -24.22
CA LYS A 137 -1.45 -6.93 -24.67
C LYS A 137 -2.53 -8.00 -24.45
N ARG A 138 -3.36 -7.83 -23.39
CA ARG A 138 -4.42 -8.77 -23.02
C ARG A 138 -5.74 -8.49 -23.71
N ALA A 139 -5.91 -7.29 -24.31
CA ALA A 139 -7.15 -6.89 -24.98
C ALA A 139 -7.48 -7.87 -26.14
N PRO A 140 -8.76 -8.19 -26.34
CA PRO A 140 -9.22 -9.02 -27.45
C PRO A 140 -8.94 -8.29 -28.77
N THR A 141 -7.85 -8.69 -29.44
CA THR A 141 -7.34 -8.05 -30.65
C THR A 141 -7.32 -9.07 -31.79
N PRO A 142 -7.81 -8.72 -32.99
CA PRO A 142 -7.65 -9.55 -34.20
C PRO A 142 -6.20 -10.00 -34.38
N PHE A 143 -6.00 -11.24 -34.79
CA PHE A 143 -4.66 -11.86 -34.80
C PHE A 143 -3.62 -11.08 -35.63
N PHE A 144 -4.05 -10.46 -36.73
CA PHE A 144 -3.19 -9.68 -37.63
C PHE A 144 -2.77 -8.32 -37.05
N LEU A 145 -3.50 -7.79 -36.06
CA LEU A 145 -3.16 -6.54 -35.35
C LEU A 145 -2.32 -6.77 -34.08
N ARG A 146 -2.29 -8.00 -33.56
CA ARG A 146 -1.53 -8.35 -32.33
C ARG A 146 -0.06 -7.92 -32.35
N PRO A 147 0.71 -8.11 -33.45
CA PRO A 147 2.11 -7.67 -33.50
C PRO A 147 2.24 -6.15 -33.34
N ILE A 148 1.33 -5.37 -33.95
CA ILE A 148 1.36 -3.92 -33.89
C ILE A 148 1.04 -3.45 -32.46
N VAL A 149 -0.02 -3.97 -31.86
CA VAL A 149 -0.41 -3.66 -30.48
C VAL A 149 0.70 -4.04 -29.49
N SER A 150 1.29 -5.22 -29.65
CA SER A 150 2.39 -5.66 -28.81
C SER A 150 3.62 -4.76 -28.92
N ARG A 151 3.94 -4.28 -30.13
CA ARG A 151 5.07 -3.35 -30.35
C ARG A 151 4.81 -1.99 -29.70
N ILE A 152 3.59 -1.43 -29.85
CA ILE A 152 3.21 -0.17 -29.21
C ILE A 152 3.27 -0.32 -27.69
N ALA A 153 2.70 -1.38 -27.12
CA ALA A 153 2.74 -1.66 -25.70
C ALA A 153 4.18 -1.80 -25.18
N ALA A 154 5.07 -2.48 -25.93
CA ALA A 154 6.47 -2.60 -25.57
C ALA A 154 7.21 -1.26 -25.61
N GLN A 155 6.90 -0.39 -26.59
CA GLN A 155 7.49 0.96 -26.64
C GLN A 155 7.03 1.83 -25.48
N LEU A 156 5.74 1.83 -25.14
CA LEU A 156 5.20 2.54 -23.97
C LEU A 156 5.85 2.04 -22.68
N HIS A 157 5.96 0.72 -22.51
CA HIS A 157 6.62 0.12 -21.37
C HIS A 157 8.09 0.56 -21.26
N ALA A 158 8.86 0.49 -22.36
CA ALA A 158 10.26 0.87 -22.38
C ALA A 158 10.49 2.38 -22.19
N ALA A 159 9.61 3.23 -22.74
CA ALA A 159 9.76 4.68 -22.69
C ALA A 159 9.33 5.31 -21.36
N PHE A 160 8.32 4.75 -20.69
CA PHE A 160 7.72 5.37 -19.50
C PHE A 160 7.80 4.48 -18.26
N VAL A 161 7.46 3.19 -18.37
CA VAL A 161 7.35 2.31 -17.19
C VAL A 161 8.72 1.97 -16.62
N VAL A 162 9.64 1.52 -17.46
CA VAL A 162 11.00 1.11 -17.04
C VAL A 162 11.76 2.28 -16.40
N PRO A 163 11.90 3.46 -17.05
CA PRO A 163 12.63 4.58 -16.45
C PRO A 163 11.89 5.17 -15.23
N GLY A 164 10.56 5.17 -15.23
CA GLY A 164 9.75 5.62 -14.09
C GLY A 164 10.04 4.76 -12.84
N PHE A 165 9.94 3.45 -12.95
CA PHE A 165 10.29 2.56 -11.82
C PHE A 165 11.76 2.70 -11.42
N ALA A 166 12.68 2.78 -12.37
CA ALA A 166 14.10 2.95 -12.05
C ALA A 166 14.36 4.21 -11.21
N THR A 167 13.69 5.32 -11.53
CA THR A 167 13.78 6.58 -10.77
C THR A 167 13.23 6.43 -9.37
N HIS A 168 12.02 5.89 -9.22
CA HIS A 168 11.39 5.71 -7.91
C HIS A 168 12.16 4.73 -7.01
N LEU A 169 12.60 3.60 -7.55
CA LEU A 169 13.33 2.61 -6.77
C LEU A 169 14.73 3.09 -6.37
N ALA A 170 15.45 3.81 -7.25
CA ALA A 170 16.74 4.40 -6.91
C ALA A 170 16.60 5.49 -5.84
N PHE A 171 15.55 6.31 -5.92
CA PHE A 171 15.21 7.29 -4.88
C PHE A 171 14.97 6.59 -3.53
N LEU A 172 14.10 5.59 -3.47
CA LEU A 172 13.78 4.89 -2.23
C LEU A 172 14.97 4.11 -1.65
N GLU A 173 15.84 3.55 -2.50
CA GLU A 173 17.10 2.92 -2.08
C GLU A 173 18.01 3.93 -1.36
N ALA A 174 18.13 5.14 -1.91
CA ALA A 174 18.93 6.22 -1.32
C ALA A 174 18.29 6.74 -0.01
N GLU A 175 16.98 6.85 0.04
CA GLU A 175 16.24 7.29 1.22
C GLU A 175 16.38 6.32 2.39
N LEU A 176 16.36 5.00 2.15
CA LEU A 176 16.66 4.01 3.18
C LEU A 176 18.12 4.07 3.65
N ALA A 177 19.05 4.43 2.74
CA ALA A 177 20.45 4.61 3.13
C ALA A 177 20.67 5.81 4.06
N SER A 178 19.80 6.81 4.01
CA SER A 178 19.81 8.03 4.82
C SER A 178 18.68 8.11 5.84
N ALA A 179 18.08 6.96 6.20
CA ALA A 179 16.99 6.93 7.16
C ALA A 179 17.42 7.53 8.51
N PRO A 180 16.54 8.30 9.19
CA PRO A 180 16.84 8.90 10.47
C PRO A 180 17.37 7.87 11.47
N ASP A 181 18.37 8.26 12.24
CA ASP A 181 19.04 7.42 13.26
C ASP A 181 19.59 6.08 12.73
N GLY A 182 19.81 5.98 11.40
CA GLY A 182 20.28 4.75 10.76
C GLY A 182 19.28 3.60 10.85
N GLY A 183 18.00 3.90 11.05
CA GLY A 183 16.95 2.91 11.22
C GLY A 183 16.64 2.11 9.96
N PRO A 184 16.00 0.95 10.11
CA PRO A 184 15.69 0.06 9.01
C PRO A 184 14.40 0.44 8.25
N TYR A 185 13.66 1.43 8.72
CA TYR A 185 12.40 1.90 8.12
C TYR A 185 12.57 3.24 7.41
N LEU A 186 11.62 3.60 6.54
CA LEU A 186 11.67 4.85 5.77
C LEU A 186 11.68 6.11 6.66
N CYS A 187 11.05 6.01 7.83
CA CYS A 187 10.93 7.12 8.78
C CYS A 187 11.86 7.00 9.98
N GLY A 188 12.78 6.02 10.01
CA GLY A 188 13.74 5.82 11.09
C GLY A 188 13.71 4.44 11.73
N VAL A 189 13.84 4.37 13.06
CA VAL A 189 14.04 3.10 13.79
C VAL A 189 12.77 2.30 14.03
N HIS A 190 11.58 2.92 13.94
CA HIS A 190 10.31 2.28 14.24
C HIS A 190 9.42 2.18 12.99
N LEU A 191 8.62 1.10 12.94
CA LEU A 191 7.57 0.94 11.94
C LEU A 191 6.56 2.09 12.07
N THR A 192 6.13 2.63 10.93
CA THR A 192 5.12 3.70 10.86
C THR A 192 3.95 3.32 9.95
N GLY A 193 2.85 4.06 10.03
CA GLY A 193 1.73 3.93 9.09
C GLY A 193 2.15 4.15 7.63
N ALA A 194 3.17 4.96 7.39
CA ALA A 194 3.73 5.16 6.05
C ALA A 194 4.40 3.90 5.50
N ASP A 195 5.15 3.16 6.33
CA ASP A 195 5.77 1.89 5.93
C ASP A 195 4.70 0.85 5.56
N ILE A 196 3.61 0.80 6.33
CA ILE A 196 2.46 -0.08 6.05
C ILE A 196 1.82 0.29 4.71
N LEU A 197 1.63 1.57 4.40
CA LEU A 197 1.10 2.00 3.10
C LEU A 197 2.07 1.66 1.94
N MET A 198 3.36 1.92 2.13
CA MET A 198 4.41 1.68 1.13
C MET A 198 4.62 0.19 0.85
N SER A 199 4.22 -0.71 1.75
CA SER A 199 4.39 -2.15 1.58
C SER A 199 3.76 -2.68 0.30
N TYR A 200 2.51 -2.32 0.02
CA TYR A 200 1.77 -2.86 -1.11
C TYR A 200 2.45 -2.58 -2.46
N PRO A 201 2.75 -1.32 -2.84
CA PRO A 201 3.42 -1.06 -4.10
C PRO A 201 4.81 -1.69 -4.19
N LEU A 202 5.56 -1.78 -3.10
CA LEU A 202 6.90 -2.36 -3.11
C LEU A 202 6.87 -3.89 -3.23
N LEU A 203 5.96 -4.56 -2.53
CA LEU A 203 5.77 -6.00 -2.67
C LEU A 203 5.28 -6.36 -4.07
N VAL A 204 4.38 -5.57 -4.65
CA VAL A 204 3.97 -5.74 -6.06
C VAL A 204 5.14 -5.51 -7.01
N ALA A 205 6.02 -4.55 -6.76
CA ALA A 205 7.21 -4.28 -7.57
C ALA A 205 8.24 -5.44 -7.53
N ARG A 206 8.22 -6.29 -6.49
CA ARG A 206 9.01 -7.54 -6.45
C ARG A 206 8.42 -8.64 -7.33
N LEU A 207 7.11 -8.59 -7.53
CA LEU A 207 6.42 -9.57 -8.37
C LEU A 207 6.69 -9.26 -9.84
N SER A 208 6.71 -10.31 -10.61
CA SER A 208 6.78 -10.21 -12.05
C SER A 208 5.57 -10.86 -12.67
N LEU A 209 4.98 -10.19 -13.63
CA LEU A 209 3.92 -10.76 -14.43
C LEU A 209 4.43 -11.39 -15.74
N ASP A 210 5.60 -10.93 -16.24
CA ASP A 210 6.22 -11.37 -17.50
C ASP A 210 7.77 -11.38 -17.42
N GLY A 211 8.37 -11.77 -16.29
CA GLY A 211 9.82 -11.73 -16.07
C GLY A 211 10.20 -11.23 -14.68
N PRO A 212 11.44 -10.89 -14.33
CA PRO A 212 11.80 -10.36 -13.03
C PRO A 212 11.15 -9.01 -12.78
N GLY A 213 10.61 -8.80 -11.58
CA GLY A 213 10.01 -7.54 -11.16
C GLY A 213 11.00 -6.37 -11.24
N PRO A 214 10.50 -5.12 -11.33
CA PRO A 214 11.36 -3.94 -11.36
C PRO A 214 12.22 -3.80 -10.11
N LEU A 215 11.74 -4.24 -8.94
CA LEU A 215 12.51 -4.30 -7.71
C LEU A 215 13.26 -5.64 -7.63
N ASN A 216 14.58 -5.59 -7.81
CA ASN A 216 15.45 -6.76 -7.67
C ASN A 216 16.55 -6.51 -6.63
N LYS A 217 17.01 -7.58 -6.01
CA LYS A 217 17.95 -7.58 -4.88
C LYS A 217 19.34 -7.05 -5.25
N GLU A 218 19.79 -7.30 -6.46
CA GLU A 218 21.15 -6.92 -6.90
C GLU A 218 21.27 -5.42 -7.06
N LYS A 219 20.24 -4.78 -7.62
CA LYS A 219 20.24 -3.35 -7.93
C LYS A 219 19.80 -2.49 -6.74
N TYR A 220 18.88 -3.01 -5.92
CA TYR A 220 18.26 -2.27 -4.81
C TYR A 220 18.30 -3.12 -3.53
N PRO A 221 19.50 -3.41 -2.98
CA PRO A 221 19.66 -4.33 -1.86
C PRO A 221 19.02 -3.86 -0.56
N LYS A 222 19.07 -2.55 -0.24
CA LYS A 222 18.43 -2.01 0.98
C LYS A 222 16.92 -2.03 0.87
N LEU A 223 16.38 -1.64 -0.27
CA LEU A 223 14.95 -1.67 -0.51
C LEU A 223 14.40 -3.10 -0.53
N TRP A 224 15.20 -4.05 -1.03
CA TRP A 224 14.87 -5.48 -0.94
C TRP A 224 14.82 -5.95 0.52
N GLN A 225 15.88 -5.68 1.31
CA GLN A 225 15.95 -6.01 2.75
C GLN A 225 14.80 -5.36 3.52
N TYR A 226 14.46 -4.12 3.21
CA TYR A 226 13.33 -3.42 3.81
C TYR A 226 12.01 -4.17 3.54
N THR A 227 11.76 -4.62 2.31
CA THR A 227 10.53 -5.40 2.02
C THR A 227 10.53 -6.74 2.75
N GLU A 228 11.68 -7.42 2.85
CA GLU A 228 11.81 -8.65 3.66
C GLU A 228 11.54 -8.37 5.15
N LEU A 229 12.03 -7.27 5.70
CA LEU A 229 11.76 -6.84 7.07
C LEU A 229 10.27 -6.64 7.32
N LEU A 230 9.57 -5.93 6.44
CA LEU A 230 8.13 -5.72 6.54
C LEU A 230 7.37 -7.05 6.60
N GLU A 231 7.72 -8.02 5.75
CA GLU A 231 7.10 -9.35 5.71
C GLU A 231 7.38 -10.19 6.96
N THR A 232 8.44 -9.89 7.72
CA THR A 232 8.74 -10.58 8.99
C THR A 232 7.92 -10.08 10.18
N THR A 233 7.30 -8.91 10.08
CA THR A 233 6.52 -8.28 11.14
C THR A 233 5.38 -9.20 11.61
N PRO A 234 5.21 -9.42 12.92
CA PRO A 234 4.18 -10.35 13.42
C PRO A 234 2.77 -10.00 12.97
N SER A 235 2.40 -8.72 12.93
CA SER A 235 1.09 -8.25 12.47
C SER A 235 0.89 -8.45 10.96
N TYR A 236 1.95 -8.28 10.15
CA TYR A 236 1.89 -8.62 8.73
C TYR A 236 1.57 -10.11 8.54
N LYS A 237 2.25 -10.99 9.27
CA LYS A 237 1.99 -12.44 9.22
C LYS A 237 0.56 -12.79 9.63
N ARG A 238 0.02 -12.10 10.68
CA ARG A 238 -1.40 -12.27 11.05
C ARG A 238 -2.32 -11.83 9.92
N ALA A 239 -2.07 -10.67 9.31
CA ALA A 239 -2.86 -10.19 8.18
C ALA A 239 -2.84 -11.17 6.99
N VAL A 240 -1.66 -11.70 6.64
CA VAL A 240 -1.54 -12.75 5.60
C VAL A 240 -2.32 -14.01 5.98
N GLY A 241 -2.24 -14.45 7.24
CA GLY A 241 -3.04 -15.57 7.75
C GLY A 241 -4.54 -15.34 7.56
N ARG A 242 -5.02 -14.14 7.91
CA ARG A 242 -6.44 -13.76 7.70
C ARG A 242 -6.84 -13.76 6.22
N ILE A 243 -5.96 -13.31 5.33
CA ILE A 243 -6.22 -13.36 3.87
C ILE A 243 -6.33 -14.81 3.40
N VAL A 244 -5.44 -15.69 3.86
CA VAL A 244 -5.48 -17.12 3.51
C VAL A 244 -6.78 -17.78 4.03
N GLU A 245 -7.21 -17.44 5.23
CA GLU A 245 -8.52 -17.90 5.77
C GLU A 245 -9.70 -17.44 4.91
N LEU A 246 -9.64 -16.18 4.41
CA LEU A 246 -10.71 -15.59 3.62
C LEU A 246 -10.74 -16.08 2.17
N GLU A 247 -9.57 -16.20 1.54
CA GLU A 247 -9.44 -16.37 0.09
C GLU A 247 -8.90 -17.77 -0.30
N GLY A 248 -8.43 -18.56 0.69
CA GLY A 248 -7.76 -19.84 0.47
C GLY A 248 -6.30 -19.74 0.06
N LYS A 249 -5.84 -18.54 -0.32
CA LYS A 249 -4.45 -18.24 -0.72
C LYS A 249 -4.15 -16.76 -0.51
N TYR A 250 -2.85 -16.43 -0.49
CA TYR A 250 -2.38 -15.06 -0.48
C TYR A 250 -1.93 -14.64 -1.88
N GLU A 251 -2.60 -13.66 -2.46
CA GLU A 251 -2.26 -13.04 -3.75
C GLU A 251 -2.34 -11.52 -3.63
N LEU A 252 -1.31 -10.82 -4.10
CA LEU A 252 -1.28 -9.35 -4.14
C LEU A 252 -1.96 -8.79 -5.40
N LEU A 253 -1.92 -9.56 -6.51
CA LEU A 253 -2.46 -9.18 -7.83
C LEU A 253 -3.37 -10.27 -8.40
#